data_d7325fd002b895da9cff433ec9c395c8
#
_entry.id   d7325fd002b895da9cff433ec9c395c8
#
_cell.length_a   1.000
_cell.length_b   1.000
_cell.length_c   1.000
_cell.angle_alpha   90.00
_cell.angle_beta   90.00
_cell.angle_gamma   90.00
#
_symmetry.space_group_name_H-M   'P 1'
#
loop_
_entity.id
_entity.type
_entity.pdbx_description
1 polymer ?
#
loop_
_entity_poly.entity_id
_entity_poly.type
_entity_poly.pdbx_seq_one_letter_code
_entity_poly.pdbx_strand_id
1 'polypeptide(L)'
;CPHSARRPSRALRGPRSSIPLVMKIGIDLGTANVIVYVKGKGIVITEPSVVAVGEDNRIVAVGEEAREMIGRTPGNIQAIRPMKDGVIADYVITEAMLRFFIAKATKGRIGFSRPEVMISVPAGVTSVEKRAVRDAALKAGAKEAFLIEEPLAAAIGANVPISGPSGNMIIDIGG
;
A
#
# COMPACT_ATOMS: atom_id res chain seq x y z
N CYS A 1 33.69 57.61 -28.99
CA CYS A 1 33.72 56.14 -28.70
C CYS A 1 32.39 55.69 -28.14
N PRO A 2 31.61 54.77 -28.77
CA PRO A 2 30.40 54.23 -28.19
C PRO A 2 30.70 52.91 -27.53
N HIS A 3 30.28 52.78 -26.25
CA HIS A 3 30.27 51.55 -25.45
C HIS A 3 29.28 50.54 -26.06
N SER A 4 29.81 49.40 -26.51
CA SER A 4 28.99 48.24 -26.89
C SER A 4 28.62 47.44 -25.63
N ALA A 5 27.35 47.53 -25.21
CA ALA A 5 26.79 46.72 -24.19
C ALA A 5 26.61 45.27 -24.69
N ARG A 6 27.39 44.33 -24.18
CA ARG A 6 27.21 42.87 -24.38
C ARG A 6 25.92 42.43 -23.71
N ARG A 7 24.97 41.93 -24.49
CA ARG A 7 23.77 41.22 -23.98
C ARG A 7 24.21 39.92 -23.31
N PRO A 8 23.66 39.55 -22.11
CA PRO A 8 23.94 38.27 -21.49
C PRO A 8 23.32 37.17 -22.32
N SER A 9 24.10 36.12 -22.58
CA SER A 9 23.71 34.91 -23.28
C SER A 9 22.57 34.21 -22.54
N ARG A 10 21.46 34.00 -23.26
CA ARG A 10 20.30 33.23 -22.81
C ARG A 10 20.73 31.79 -22.67
N ALA A 11 20.96 31.34 -21.41
CA ALA A 11 21.23 29.95 -21.08
C ALA A 11 20.06 29.09 -21.60
N LEU A 12 20.36 28.21 -22.54
CA LEU A 12 19.43 27.18 -23.04
C LEU A 12 19.11 26.23 -21.87
N ARG A 13 17.94 26.41 -21.27
CA ARG A 13 17.37 25.39 -20.38
C ARG A 13 17.06 24.18 -21.25
N GLY A 14 17.88 23.12 -21.10
CA GLY A 14 17.62 21.84 -21.71
C GLY A 14 16.23 21.32 -21.29
N PRO A 15 15.61 20.45 -22.10
CA PRO A 15 14.29 19.92 -21.82
C PRO A 15 14.36 19.15 -20.48
N ARG A 16 13.62 19.65 -19.48
CA ARG A 16 13.34 18.85 -18.28
C ARG A 16 12.46 17.70 -18.74
N SER A 17 13.05 16.55 -18.91
CA SER A 17 12.29 15.30 -19.07
C SER A 17 11.52 15.04 -17.76
N SER A 18 10.35 15.60 -17.65
CA SER A 18 9.37 15.23 -16.64
C SER A 18 8.72 13.91 -17.06
N ILE A 19 9.46 12.81 -16.94
CA ILE A 19 8.81 11.50 -16.86
C ILE A 19 7.93 11.61 -15.62
N PRO A 20 6.61 11.43 -15.72
CA PRO A 20 5.76 11.46 -14.55
C PRO A 20 6.26 10.39 -13.59
N LEU A 21 6.77 10.82 -12.44
CA LEU A 21 7.31 9.92 -11.43
C LEU A 21 6.13 9.11 -10.88
N VAL A 22 5.95 7.89 -11.39
CA VAL A 22 4.90 6.98 -10.91
C VAL A 22 5.17 6.70 -9.44
N MET A 23 4.19 6.99 -8.59
CA MET A 23 4.30 6.74 -7.16
C MET A 23 4.39 5.24 -6.92
N LYS A 24 5.36 4.81 -6.11
CA LYS A 24 5.55 3.41 -5.72
C LYS A 24 5.18 3.24 -4.25
N ILE A 25 4.29 2.31 -3.98
CA ILE A 25 3.74 2.04 -2.66
C ILE A 25 3.99 0.59 -2.30
N GLY A 26 4.52 0.33 -1.11
CA GLY A 26 4.55 -0.98 -0.48
C GLY A 26 3.44 -1.07 0.55
N ILE A 27 2.68 -2.15 0.56
CA ILE A 27 1.62 -2.41 1.54
C ILE A 27 1.90 -3.75 2.18
N ASP A 28 2.07 -3.74 3.49
CA ASP A 28 2.01 -4.93 4.31
C ASP A 28 0.58 -5.09 4.82
N LEU A 29 -0.10 -6.10 4.30
CA LEU A 29 -1.52 -6.35 4.57
C LEU A 29 -1.65 -7.42 5.66
N GLY A 30 -1.15 -7.10 6.85
CA GLY A 30 -1.15 -8.04 7.98
C GLY A 30 -2.54 -8.27 8.58
N THR A 31 -2.69 -9.39 9.30
CA THR A 31 -3.93 -9.76 10.01
C THR A 31 -4.30 -8.74 11.10
N ALA A 32 -3.32 -8.24 11.83
CA ALA A 32 -3.52 -7.28 12.91
C ALA A 32 -3.43 -5.83 12.46
N ASN A 33 -2.44 -5.49 11.64
CA ASN A 33 -2.16 -4.12 11.20
C ASN A 33 -1.84 -4.08 9.71
N VAL A 34 -2.16 -2.94 9.09
CA VAL A 34 -1.71 -2.56 7.76
C VAL A 34 -0.61 -1.53 7.87
N ILE A 35 0.51 -1.76 7.19
CA ILE A 35 1.61 -0.81 7.09
C ILE A 35 1.73 -0.37 5.64
N VAL A 36 1.79 0.94 5.41
CA VAL A 36 1.96 1.49 4.06
C VAL A 36 3.24 2.32 3.99
N TYR A 37 4.10 1.92 3.09
CA TYR A 37 5.35 2.60 2.74
C TYR A 37 5.20 3.30 1.40
N VAL A 38 5.68 4.53 1.30
CA VAL A 38 5.75 5.27 0.03
C VAL A 38 7.21 5.55 -0.30
N LYS A 39 7.65 5.18 -1.50
CA LYS A 39 9.03 5.42 -1.95
C LYS A 39 9.38 6.91 -1.85
N GLY A 40 10.46 7.21 -1.15
CA GLY A 40 10.94 8.57 -0.90
C GLY A 40 10.29 9.30 0.28
N LYS A 41 9.30 8.67 0.96
CA LYS A 41 8.67 9.25 2.16
C LYS A 41 8.78 8.34 3.39
N GLY A 42 9.07 7.05 3.22
CA GLY A 42 9.09 6.07 4.29
C GLY A 42 7.71 5.51 4.60
N ILE A 43 7.53 4.98 5.83
CA ILE A 43 6.24 4.52 6.34
C ILE A 43 5.35 5.73 6.57
N VAL A 44 4.19 5.75 5.93
CA VAL A 44 3.23 6.86 5.99
C VAL A 44 1.93 6.48 6.69
N ILE A 45 1.63 5.19 6.83
CA ILE A 45 0.45 4.67 7.52
C ILE A 45 0.86 3.43 8.31
N THR A 46 0.39 3.36 9.56
CA THR A 46 0.39 2.16 10.39
C THR A 46 -0.95 2.15 11.12
N GLU A 47 -1.87 1.30 10.70
CA GLU A 47 -3.21 1.25 11.23
C GLU A 47 -3.72 -0.18 11.39
N PRO A 48 -4.70 -0.42 12.29
CA PRO A 48 -5.32 -1.72 12.44
C PRO A 48 -5.99 -2.23 11.16
N SER A 49 -5.90 -3.53 10.89
CA SER A 49 -6.62 -4.23 9.81
C SER A 49 -8.09 -4.45 10.22
N VAL A 50 -8.83 -3.38 10.43
CA VAL A 50 -10.22 -3.41 10.86
C VAL A 50 -11.07 -2.52 9.96
N VAL A 51 -12.29 -2.98 9.66
CA VAL A 51 -13.28 -2.24 8.90
C VAL A 51 -14.60 -2.28 9.67
N ALA A 52 -15.21 -1.13 9.88
CA ALA A 52 -16.54 -1.01 10.45
C ALA A 52 -17.57 -1.02 9.31
N VAL A 53 -18.54 -1.93 9.41
CA VAL A 53 -19.58 -2.15 8.40
C VAL A 53 -20.95 -1.96 9.04
N GLY A 54 -21.81 -1.15 8.43
CA GLY A 54 -23.20 -0.94 8.86
C GLY A 54 -24.14 -2.05 8.41
N GLU A 55 -25.40 -2.00 8.85
CA GLU A 55 -26.45 -3.00 8.54
C GLU A 55 -26.70 -3.20 7.05
N ASP A 56 -26.46 -2.19 6.24
CA ASP A 56 -26.61 -2.20 4.78
C ASP A 56 -25.34 -2.62 4.02
N ASN A 57 -24.40 -3.27 4.72
CA ASN A 57 -23.07 -3.63 4.21
C ASN A 57 -22.23 -2.42 3.75
N ARG A 58 -22.57 -1.22 4.15
CA ARG A 58 -21.74 -0.05 3.87
C ARG A 58 -20.57 0.02 4.81
N ILE A 59 -19.43 0.36 4.23
CA ILE A 59 -18.23 0.66 5.01
C ILE A 59 -18.39 2.03 5.65
N VAL A 60 -18.36 2.04 6.98
CA VAL A 60 -18.52 3.24 7.81
C VAL A 60 -17.17 3.85 8.16
N ALA A 61 -16.20 3.00 8.51
CA ALA A 61 -14.86 3.42 8.87
C ALA A 61 -13.82 2.33 8.57
N VAL A 62 -12.55 2.70 8.49
CA VAL A 62 -11.42 1.79 8.25
C VAL A 62 -10.25 2.17 9.16
N GLY A 63 -9.50 1.17 9.61
CA GLY A 63 -8.30 1.37 10.40
C GLY A 63 -8.58 1.79 11.83
N GLU A 64 -7.90 2.83 12.30
CA GLU A 64 -8.01 3.31 13.68
C GLU A 64 -9.44 3.77 14.02
N GLU A 65 -10.08 4.50 13.11
CA GLU A 65 -11.45 4.96 13.29
C GLU A 65 -12.43 3.79 13.46
N ALA A 66 -12.27 2.73 12.67
CA ALA A 66 -13.07 1.51 12.82
C ALA A 66 -12.81 0.81 14.17
N ARG A 67 -11.55 0.80 14.63
CA ARG A 67 -11.19 0.23 15.92
C ARG A 67 -11.83 0.98 17.07
N GLU A 68 -11.87 2.30 17.02
CA GLU A 68 -12.52 3.14 18.05
C GLU A 68 -14.03 2.91 18.16
N MET A 69 -14.65 2.47 17.07
CA MET A 69 -16.07 2.14 17.05
C MET A 69 -16.39 0.81 17.74
N ILE A 70 -15.41 -0.09 17.93
CA ILE A 70 -15.62 -1.37 18.60
C ILE A 70 -16.09 -1.15 20.03
N GLY A 71 -17.29 -1.66 20.37
CA GLY A 71 -17.87 -1.59 21.71
C GLY A 71 -18.42 -0.22 22.12
N ARG A 72 -18.41 0.78 21.24
CA ARG A 72 -18.94 2.14 21.51
C ARG A 72 -20.13 2.51 20.66
N THR A 73 -20.46 1.73 19.63
CA THR A 73 -21.54 2.02 18.68
C THR A 73 -22.80 1.22 19.00
N PRO A 74 -24.02 1.77 18.73
CA PRO A 74 -25.26 1.02 18.79
C PRO A 74 -25.20 -0.20 17.88
N GLY A 75 -25.99 -1.25 18.16
CA GLY A 75 -25.91 -2.61 17.61
C GLY A 75 -25.94 -2.80 16.09
N ASN A 76 -25.88 -1.73 15.31
CA ASN A 76 -25.98 -1.71 13.85
C ASN A 76 -24.61 -1.64 13.14
N ILE A 77 -23.49 -1.57 13.87
CA ILE A 77 -22.16 -1.52 13.26
C ILE A 77 -21.35 -2.72 13.71
N GLN A 78 -20.86 -3.48 12.74
CA GLN A 78 -20.01 -4.64 12.96
C GLN A 78 -18.58 -4.32 12.57
N ALA A 79 -17.62 -4.56 13.47
CA ALA A 79 -16.21 -4.49 13.14
C ALA A 79 -15.73 -5.84 12.57
N ILE A 80 -15.18 -5.80 11.37
CA ILE A 80 -14.74 -6.97 10.64
C ILE A 80 -13.24 -6.87 10.39
N ARG A 81 -12.53 -7.98 10.57
CA ARG A 81 -11.15 -8.14 10.09
C ARG A 81 -11.20 -8.82 8.73
N PRO A 82 -10.89 -8.12 7.63
CA PRO A 82 -10.98 -8.70 6.29
C PRO A 82 -9.89 -9.72 5.98
N MET A 83 -8.81 -9.71 6.79
CA MET A 83 -7.72 -10.67 6.72
C MET A 83 -7.79 -11.63 7.89
N LYS A 84 -7.62 -12.91 7.63
CA LYS A 84 -7.53 -13.96 8.63
C LYS A 84 -6.41 -14.92 8.24
N ASP A 85 -5.50 -15.17 9.17
CA ASP A 85 -4.34 -16.03 8.92
C ASP A 85 -3.54 -15.64 7.66
N GLY A 86 -3.46 -14.33 7.38
CA GLY A 86 -2.78 -13.77 6.21
C GLY A 86 -3.53 -13.92 4.88
N VAL A 87 -4.72 -14.53 4.87
CA VAL A 87 -5.54 -14.68 3.66
C VAL A 87 -6.76 -13.78 3.67
N ILE A 88 -7.28 -13.47 2.49
CA ILE A 88 -8.50 -12.68 2.35
C ILE A 88 -9.69 -13.52 2.84
N ALA A 89 -10.32 -13.10 3.94
CA ALA A 89 -11.58 -13.68 4.42
C ALA A 89 -12.79 -13.05 3.73
N ASP A 90 -12.69 -11.75 3.39
CA ASP A 90 -13.73 -11.02 2.66
C ASP A 90 -13.09 -10.14 1.58
N TYR A 91 -13.37 -10.47 0.32
CA TYR A 91 -12.81 -9.79 -0.84
C TYR A 91 -13.30 -8.33 -0.97
N VAL A 92 -14.61 -8.10 -0.77
CA VAL A 92 -15.21 -6.77 -0.96
C VAL A 92 -14.68 -5.81 0.10
N ILE A 93 -14.61 -6.26 1.33
CA ILE A 93 -14.10 -5.47 2.45
C ILE A 93 -12.59 -5.22 2.30
N THR A 94 -11.82 -6.23 1.84
CA THR A 94 -10.39 -6.06 1.56
C THR A 94 -10.13 -5.06 0.43
N GLU A 95 -10.91 -5.12 -0.66
CA GLU A 95 -10.81 -4.13 -1.76
C GLU A 95 -11.04 -2.71 -1.24
N ALA A 96 -12.09 -2.52 -0.45
CA ALA A 96 -12.42 -1.22 0.08
C ALA A 96 -11.37 -0.71 1.08
N MET A 97 -10.82 -1.59 1.91
CA MET A 97 -9.71 -1.26 2.81
C MET A 97 -8.45 -0.84 2.03
N LEU A 98 -8.09 -1.58 0.99
CA LEU A 98 -6.97 -1.22 0.11
C LEU A 98 -7.22 0.13 -0.58
N ARG A 99 -8.44 0.36 -1.08
CA ARG A 99 -8.84 1.64 -1.68
C ARG A 99 -8.66 2.80 -0.71
N PHE A 100 -9.09 2.63 0.53
CA PHE A 100 -8.92 3.64 1.58
C PHE A 100 -7.44 3.95 1.82
N PHE A 101 -6.60 2.95 2.03
CA PHE A 101 -5.19 3.16 2.33
C PHE A 101 -4.40 3.70 1.13
N ILE A 102 -4.69 3.25 -0.08
CA ILE A 102 -4.09 3.81 -1.31
C ILE A 102 -4.49 5.28 -1.47
N ALA A 103 -5.76 5.62 -1.28
CA ALA A 103 -6.24 7.00 -1.33
C ALA A 103 -5.57 7.88 -0.27
N LYS A 104 -5.47 7.38 0.96
CA LYS A 104 -4.81 8.07 2.08
C LYS A 104 -3.32 8.30 1.82
N ALA A 105 -2.60 7.29 1.31
CA ALA A 105 -1.18 7.38 0.97
C ALA A 105 -0.91 8.34 -0.19
N THR A 106 -1.82 8.42 -1.16
CA THR A 106 -1.74 9.32 -2.33
C THR A 106 -2.33 10.69 -2.06
N LYS A 107 -2.89 10.94 -0.87
CA LYS A 107 -3.62 12.17 -0.52
C LYS A 107 -4.76 12.49 -1.50
N GLY A 108 -5.49 11.48 -1.94
CA GLY A 108 -6.61 11.60 -2.89
C GLY A 108 -6.20 11.90 -4.34
N ARG A 109 -4.91 11.95 -4.67
CA ARG A 109 -4.40 12.28 -6.02
C ARG A 109 -4.39 11.10 -7.00
N ILE A 110 -5.19 10.09 -6.77
CA ILE A 110 -5.26 8.87 -7.63
C ILE A 110 -5.62 9.21 -9.08
N GLY A 111 -6.38 10.29 -9.33
CA GLY A 111 -6.79 10.70 -10.67
C GLY A 111 -5.66 11.18 -11.59
N PHE A 112 -4.54 11.67 -11.05
CA PHE A 112 -3.44 12.21 -11.84
C PHE A 112 -2.31 11.21 -12.12
N SER A 113 -2.08 10.25 -11.23
CA SER A 113 -1.06 9.21 -11.42
C SER A 113 -1.41 8.03 -10.52
N ARG A 114 -1.95 6.97 -11.13
CA ARG A 114 -2.24 5.72 -10.43
C ARG A 114 -0.93 5.11 -9.97
N PRO A 115 -0.80 4.69 -8.69
CA PRO A 115 0.44 4.16 -8.15
C PRO A 115 0.73 2.74 -8.64
N GLU A 116 2.00 2.37 -8.68
CA GLU A 116 2.44 0.97 -8.67
C GLU A 116 2.45 0.51 -7.21
N VAL A 117 1.82 -0.62 -6.94
CA VAL A 117 1.66 -1.13 -5.58
C VAL A 117 2.30 -2.51 -5.47
N MET A 118 3.11 -2.72 -4.44
CA MET A 118 3.61 -4.03 -4.04
C MET A 118 2.98 -4.41 -2.71
N ILE A 119 2.40 -5.61 -2.63
CA ILE A 119 1.70 -6.10 -1.45
C ILE A 119 2.41 -7.35 -0.94
N SER A 120 2.70 -7.41 0.36
CA SER A 120 3.18 -8.63 1.00
C SER A 120 2.04 -9.63 1.16
N VAL A 121 2.37 -10.90 1.01
CA VAL A 121 1.44 -12.02 1.21
C VAL A 121 2.18 -13.13 1.97
N PRO A 122 1.49 -13.92 2.81
CA PRO A 122 2.12 -15.02 3.52
C PRO A 122 2.76 -16.04 2.58
N ALA A 123 3.80 -16.70 3.05
CA ALA A 123 4.36 -17.84 2.35
C ALA A 123 3.32 -18.98 2.32
N GLY A 124 3.14 -19.59 1.17
CA GLY A 124 2.21 -20.72 1.01
C GLY A 124 0.78 -20.36 0.62
N VAL A 125 0.44 -19.07 0.41
CA VAL A 125 -0.86 -18.70 -0.17
C VAL A 125 -1.02 -19.29 -1.56
N THR A 126 -2.23 -19.74 -1.87
CA THR A 126 -2.57 -20.35 -3.15
C THR A 126 -2.51 -19.34 -4.30
N SER A 127 -2.44 -19.84 -5.53
CA SER A 127 -2.49 -18.99 -6.73
C SER A 127 -3.81 -18.22 -6.85
N VAL A 128 -4.92 -18.78 -6.34
CA VAL A 128 -6.23 -18.13 -6.31
C VAL A 128 -6.23 -16.94 -5.36
N GLU A 129 -5.68 -17.11 -4.16
CA GLU A 129 -5.55 -16.05 -3.16
C GLU A 129 -4.61 -14.94 -3.63
N LYS A 130 -3.45 -15.29 -4.21
CA LYS A 130 -2.54 -14.31 -4.83
C LYS A 130 -3.27 -13.47 -5.89
N ARG A 131 -4.07 -14.12 -6.73
CA ARG A 131 -4.87 -13.42 -7.75
C ARG A 131 -5.91 -12.51 -7.12
N ALA A 132 -6.61 -12.96 -6.07
CA ALA A 132 -7.61 -12.15 -5.37
C ALA A 132 -7.00 -10.87 -4.77
N VAL A 133 -5.84 -10.95 -4.09
CA VAL A 133 -5.13 -9.77 -3.56
C VAL A 133 -4.74 -8.81 -4.68
N ARG A 134 -4.19 -9.33 -5.78
CA ARG A 134 -3.80 -8.51 -6.92
C ARG A 134 -4.99 -7.80 -7.56
N ASP A 135 -6.07 -8.51 -7.79
CA ASP A 135 -7.29 -7.97 -8.40
C ASP A 135 -7.94 -6.92 -7.48
N ALA A 136 -7.94 -7.13 -6.15
CA ALA A 136 -8.39 -6.16 -5.18
C ALA A 136 -7.57 -4.86 -5.24
N ALA A 137 -6.25 -4.95 -5.35
CA ALA A 137 -5.38 -3.77 -5.46
C ALA A 137 -5.62 -2.99 -6.77
N LEU A 138 -5.79 -3.69 -7.90
CA LEU A 138 -6.09 -3.05 -9.18
C LEU A 138 -7.45 -2.33 -9.15
N LYS A 139 -8.49 -2.96 -8.58
CA LYS A 139 -9.81 -2.36 -8.38
C LYS A 139 -9.77 -1.19 -7.39
N ALA A 140 -8.91 -1.27 -6.37
CA ALA A 140 -8.67 -0.19 -5.42
C ALA A 140 -8.00 1.05 -6.04
N GLY A 141 -7.51 0.97 -7.28
CA GLY A 141 -6.96 2.11 -8.02
C GLY A 141 -5.47 2.02 -8.32
N ALA A 142 -4.79 0.93 -8.03
CA ALA A 142 -3.42 0.73 -8.48
C ALA A 142 -3.33 0.69 -10.01
N LYS A 143 -2.24 1.20 -10.58
CA LYS A 143 -1.90 1.05 -12.00
C LYS A 143 -1.45 -0.37 -12.28
N GLU A 144 -0.56 -0.85 -11.43
CA GLU A 144 -0.02 -2.20 -11.44
C GLU A 144 0.06 -2.70 -9.99
N ALA A 145 -0.16 -3.99 -9.79
CA ALA A 145 -0.08 -4.64 -8.50
C ALA A 145 0.88 -5.83 -8.58
N PHE A 146 1.89 -5.80 -7.73
CA PHE A 146 2.89 -6.85 -7.57
C PHE A 146 2.72 -7.49 -6.19
N LEU A 147 3.07 -8.76 -6.09
CA LEU A 147 3.04 -9.48 -4.83
C LEU A 147 4.45 -9.93 -4.46
N ILE A 148 4.74 -9.93 -3.17
CA ILE A 148 5.98 -10.44 -2.60
C ILE A 148 5.63 -11.28 -1.36
N GLU A 149 6.33 -12.38 -1.17
CA GLU A 149 6.12 -13.18 0.05
C GLU A 149 6.70 -12.45 1.26
N GLU A 150 5.96 -12.43 2.38
CA GLU A 150 6.35 -11.73 3.61
C GLU A 150 7.77 -12.07 4.08
N PRO A 151 8.19 -13.36 4.15
CA PRO A 151 9.55 -13.68 4.57
C PRO A 151 10.63 -13.12 3.62
N LEU A 152 10.33 -13.07 2.30
CA LEU A 152 11.24 -12.49 1.32
C LEU A 152 11.31 -10.97 1.47
N ALA A 153 10.17 -10.30 1.68
CA ALA A 153 10.12 -8.87 1.94
C ALA A 153 10.89 -8.50 3.21
N ALA A 154 10.71 -9.28 4.29
CA ALA A 154 11.44 -9.11 5.55
C ALA A 154 12.95 -9.31 5.37
N ALA A 155 13.38 -10.33 4.62
CA ALA A 155 14.78 -10.59 4.33
C ALA A 155 15.44 -9.41 3.57
N ILE A 156 14.74 -8.88 2.56
CA ILE A 156 15.20 -7.71 1.81
C ILE A 156 15.29 -6.49 2.73
N GLY A 157 14.26 -6.24 3.55
CA GLY A 157 14.22 -5.12 4.47
C GLY A 157 15.29 -5.17 5.56
N ALA A 158 15.66 -6.38 6.01
CA ALA A 158 16.74 -6.63 6.96
C ALA A 158 18.13 -6.67 6.31
N ASN A 159 18.25 -6.44 4.99
CA ASN A 159 19.50 -6.59 4.23
C ASN A 159 20.16 -7.97 4.35
N VAL A 160 19.35 -9.02 4.50
CA VAL A 160 19.86 -10.40 4.49
C VAL A 160 20.32 -10.73 3.07
N PRO A 161 21.51 -11.32 2.87
CA PRO A 161 22.02 -11.67 1.55
C PRO A 161 21.23 -12.82 0.95
N ILE A 162 20.26 -12.51 0.08
CA ILE A 162 19.35 -13.48 -0.56
C ILE A 162 19.84 -13.99 -1.92
N SER A 163 20.90 -13.40 -2.47
CA SER A 163 21.43 -13.71 -3.81
C SER A 163 22.59 -14.70 -3.81
N GLY A 164 23.11 -15.07 -2.65
CA GLY A 164 24.23 -15.99 -2.51
C GLY A 164 23.79 -17.43 -2.13
N PRO A 165 24.69 -18.42 -2.20
CA PRO A 165 24.38 -19.81 -1.84
C PRO A 165 24.37 -20.06 -0.31
N SER A 166 24.44 -19.00 0.51
CA SER A 166 24.37 -19.11 1.97
C SER A 166 22.95 -19.36 2.45
N GLY A 167 22.76 -20.29 3.39
CA GLY A 167 21.48 -20.52 4.05
C GLY A 167 21.18 -19.39 5.04
N ASN A 168 20.06 -18.69 4.81
CA ASN A 168 19.53 -17.66 5.71
C ASN A 168 18.13 -18.05 6.15
N MET A 169 17.72 -17.65 7.35
CA MET A 169 16.40 -17.93 7.90
C MET A 169 15.75 -16.62 8.36
N ILE A 170 14.50 -16.44 8.00
CA ILE A 170 13.62 -15.39 8.54
C ILE A 170 12.48 -16.10 9.27
N ILE A 171 12.19 -15.65 10.48
CA ILE A 171 11.03 -16.07 11.26
C ILE A 171 10.12 -14.85 11.37
N ASP A 172 8.92 -14.95 10.79
CA ASP A 172 7.88 -13.94 10.87
C ASP A 172 6.79 -14.45 11.82
N ILE A 173 6.51 -13.66 12.86
CA ILE A 173 5.51 -14.00 13.87
C ILE A 173 4.45 -12.90 13.85
N GLY A 174 3.33 -13.20 13.22
CA GLY A 174 2.18 -12.31 13.09
C GLY A 174 1.20 -12.37 14.26
N GLY A 175 0.26 -11.42 14.32
CA GLY A 175 -0.84 -11.34 15.29
C GLY A 175 -2.16 -11.91 14.76
#